data_0b12541600d0a96095472fab91f2cedb
#
_entry.id   0b12541600d0a96095472fab91f2cedb
#
_cell.length_a   1.000
_cell.length_b   1.000
_cell.length_c   1.000
_cell.angle_alpha   90.00
_cell.angle_beta   90.00
_cell.angle_gamma   90.00
#
_symmetry.space_group_name_H-M   'P 1'
#
loop_
_entity.id
_entity.type
_entity.pdbx_description
1 polymer ?
#
loop_
_entity_poly.entity_id
_entity_poly.type
_entity_poly.pdbx_seq_one_letter_code
_entity_poly.pdbx_strand_id
1 'polypeptide(L)'
;MGTEKNEPMGAPIAVSPAIPAECDQSMRNETAAASAPTPGRGKKRAMAIGIVIGVLLVLVVAGVVAIKVANSSRTPEAQVRQYLDLLAAGNASAATAMVDPGVANDQRTFLTDGVMASAQSRLVIEDVVADRNDESSTRSVTATMQVNGERFTHQFTVTKAKPTMGVLDNWQVKDALVTQVSVDAQGYAQFTVGDESADAPKKQVTGEGATFFFYPGVYTFTPVAPSEYVDSTPVTVAVLDVVHRTNTDGDASDVSLLATYNNNLKDAALEAGTKIVDSCASIPGNQNSVCPFAIQSDALTAISVKTMPTYMEPLKTDPGAFQGHVTFTATYSNKYYMEGTRDVDTVLILDVQFDSDGLLKLDQDGKPDFRVSFAR
;
A
#
# COMPACT_ATOMS: atom_id res chain seq x y z
N MET A 1 -8.45 -42.85 -34.40
CA MET A 1 -7.99 -42.02 -35.53
C MET A 1 -7.55 -40.73 -34.89
N GLY A 2 -6.35 -40.43 -34.74
CA GLY A 2 -5.00 -40.49 -35.23
C GLY A 2 -4.28 -39.40 -34.40
N THR A 3 -3.41 -39.75 -33.52
CA THR A 3 -1.94 -39.68 -33.56
C THR A 3 -1.36 -38.42 -34.18
N GLU A 4 -0.62 -37.67 -33.36
CA GLU A 4 0.77 -37.21 -33.55
C GLU A 4 1.13 -36.29 -32.41
N LYS A 5 1.95 -36.60 -31.46
CA LYS A 5 3.37 -36.87 -31.25
C LYS A 5 4.27 -35.90 -32.03
N ASN A 6 4.86 -34.94 -31.35
CA ASN A 6 6.19 -34.41 -31.61
C ASN A 6 6.78 -33.73 -30.36
N GLU A 7 7.66 -34.42 -29.67
CA GLU A 7 8.92 -33.95 -29.09
C GLU A 7 10.01 -34.20 -30.16
N PRO A 8 11.26 -33.79 -29.99
CA PRO A 8 11.96 -32.91 -29.07
C PRO A 8 13.08 -32.07 -29.74
N MET A 9 14.07 -31.68 -28.96
CA MET A 9 15.44 -31.20 -29.26
C MET A 9 15.55 -29.66 -29.26
N GLY A 10 16.53 -29.05 -28.64
CA GLY A 10 17.79 -29.50 -28.11
C GLY A 10 18.48 -28.32 -27.41
N ALA A 11 19.23 -28.60 -26.39
CA ALA A 11 20.10 -27.65 -25.71
C ALA A 11 21.34 -27.34 -26.56
N PRO A 12 21.87 -26.12 -26.56
CA PRO A 12 23.24 -25.90 -27.04
C PRO A 12 24.25 -25.95 -25.92
N ILE A 13 25.25 -26.68 -26.23
CA ILE A 13 26.48 -27.06 -25.52
C ILE A 13 27.35 -25.83 -25.27
N ALA A 14 27.87 -25.73 -24.05
CA ALA A 14 28.92 -24.81 -23.68
C ALA A 14 30.21 -25.15 -24.44
N VAL A 15 30.80 -24.21 -25.13
CA VAL A 15 32.13 -24.30 -25.71
C VAL A 15 33.08 -23.42 -24.88
N SER A 16 34.00 -24.11 -24.19
CA SER A 16 35.14 -23.51 -23.52
C SER A 16 36.26 -23.35 -24.57
N PRO A 17 36.97 -22.22 -24.64
CA PRO A 17 38.18 -22.16 -25.44
C PRO A 17 39.40 -22.56 -24.63
N ALA A 18 40.14 -23.49 -25.23
CA ALA A 18 41.39 -24.09 -24.78
C ALA A 18 42.57 -23.10 -24.81
N ILE A 19 43.46 -23.29 -23.87
CA ILE A 19 44.79 -22.71 -23.76
C ILE A 19 45.73 -23.44 -24.78
N PRO A 20 46.59 -22.76 -25.54
CA PRO A 20 47.68 -23.44 -26.20
C PRO A 20 48.95 -23.37 -25.32
N ALA A 21 49.52 -24.52 -25.17
CA ALA A 21 50.84 -24.78 -24.54
C ALA A 21 52.00 -24.50 -25.49
N GLU A 22 53.09 -24.13 -24.87
CA GLU A 22 54.52 -24.41 -25.17
C GLU A 22 55.03 -24.44 -26.63
N CYS A 23 56.04 -23.66 -26.84
CA CYS A 23 57.18 -24.10 -27.66
C CYS A 23 58.50 -23.66 -27.03
N ASP A 24 59.18 -24.65 -26.54
CA ASP A 24 60.61 -24.72 -26.19
C ASP A 24 61.46 -24.68 -27.48
N GLN A 25 62.45 -23.79 -27.49
CA GLN A 25 63.69 -24.13 -28.24
C GLN A 25 64.89 -23.37 -27.70
N SER A 26 65.73 -24.20 -27.09
CA SER A 26 67.14 -24.08 -26.83
C SER A 26 67.98 -23.70 -28.07
N MET A 27 68.84 -22.70 -27.93
CA MET A 27 70.13 -22.72 -28.64
C MET A 27 71.23 -22.08 -27.80
N ARG A 28 72.20 -22.92 -27.46
CA ARG A 28 73.53 -22.56 -27.00
C ARG A 28 74.25 -21.68 -28.02
N ASN A 29 75.06 -20.78 -27.55
CA ASN A 29 76.35 -20.53 -28.06
C ASN A 29 77.32 -19.98 -26.99
N GLU A 30 78.45 -20.62 -26.91
CA GLU A 30 79.56 -20.34 -26.03
C GLU A 30 80.41 -19.12 -26.49
N THR A 31 81.13 -18.63 -25.54
CA THR A 31 82.48 -18.10 -25.56
C THR A 31 82.70 -16.64 -25.86
N ALA A 32 83.10 -15.95 -24.84
CA ALA A 32 84.42 -15.29 -24.73
C ALA A 32 84.57 -14.55 -23.38
N ALA A 33 85.62 -14.97 -22.66
CA ALA A 33 86.08 -14.35 -21.46
C ALA A 33 86.77 -13.01 -21.79
N ALA A 34 86.39 -11.94 -21.12
CA ALA A 34 87.23 -10.77 -21.02
C ALA A 34 87.12 -10.22 -19.59
N SER A 35 88.25 -10.08 -19.01
CA SER A 35 88.55 -9.72 -17.63
C SER A 35 87.93 -8.43 -17.14
N ALA A 36 87.51 -8.46 -15.89
CA ALA A 36 86.91 -7.34 -15.12
C ALA A 36 87.87 -6.16 -14.87
N PRO A 37 87.27 -5.01 -14.57
CA PRO A 37 87.74 -4.25 -13.39
C PRO A 37 86.64 -4.17 -12.37
N THR A 38 86.96 -4.42 -11.12
CA THR A 38 86.13 -4.34 -9.94
C THR A 38 85.73 -2.87 -9.68
N PRO A 39 84.43 -2.51 -9.69
CA PRO A 39 84.00 -1.19 -9.18
C PRO A 39 83.48 -1.34 -7.77
N GLY A 40 83.84 -0.41 -6.96
CA GLY A 40 83.67 -0.29 -5.52
C GLY A 40 82.23 -0.59 -5.02
N ARG A 41 82.14 -1.40 -3.99
CA ARG A 41 80.99 -1.97 -3.29
C ARG A 41 80.07 -0.92 -2.66
N GLY A 42 80.42 0.39 -2.68
CA GLY A 42 79.64 1.49 -2.07
C GLY A 42 78.58 2.13 -3.01
N LYS A 43 78.91 2.30 -4.31
CA LYS A 43 77.99 2.98 -5.27
C LYS A 43 76.78 2.18 -5.69
N LYS A 44 76.88 0.82 -5.76
CA LYS A 44 75.75 -0.06 -6.14
C LYS A 44 74.69 -0.12 -5.06
N ARG A 45 75.06 -0.04 -3.76
CA ARG A 45 74.09 -0.01 -2.64
C ARG A 45 73.31 1.31 -2.59
N ALA A 46 73.97 2.44 -2.81
CA ALA A 46 73.30 3.74 -2.85
C ALA A 46 72.32 3.84 -4.04
N MET A 47 72.69 3.31 -5.21
CA MET A 47 71.78 3.30 -6.40
C MET A 47 70.59 2.33 -6.21
N ALA A 48 70.80 1.15 -5.62
CA ALA A 48 69.73 0.20 -5.30
C ALA A 48 68.73 0.80 -4.26
N ILE A 49 69.22 1.50 -3.23
CA ILE A 49 68.42 2.19 -2.21
C ILE A 49 67.63 3.33 -2.87
N GLY A 50 68.21 4.10 -3.77
CA GLY A 50 67.53 5.16 -4.52
C GLY A 50 66.40 4.63 -5.40
N ILE A 51 66.60 3.50 -6.07
CA ILE A 51 65.55 2.83 -6.87
C ILE A 51 64.42 2.31 -5.99
N VAL A 52 64.72 1.67 -4.85
CA VAL A 52 63.72 1.19 -3.90
C VAL A 52 62.88 2.35 -3.32
N ILE A 53 63.52 3.44 -2.94
CA ILE A 53 62.84 4.65 -2.46
C ILE A 53 61.99 5.27 -3.58
N GLY A 54 62.49 5.35 -4.81
CA GLY A 54 61.74 5.81 -5.96
C GLY A 54 60.51 4.99 -6.25
N VAL A 55 60.63 3.65 -6.22
CA VAL A 55 59.46 2.74 -6.42
C VAL A 55 58.48 2.85 -5.27
N LEU A 56 58.93 2.97 -4.02
CA LEU A 56 58.03 3.22 -2.87
C LEU A 56 57.28 4.53 -2.98
N LEU A 57 57.96 5.62 -3.40
CA LEU A 57 57.30 6.93 -3.64
C LEU A 57 56.26 6.84 -4.74
N VAL A 58 56.53 6.15 -5.84
CA VAL A 58 55.57 5.93 -6.93
C VAL A 58 54.39 5.11 -6.43
N LEU A 59 54.60 4.06 -5.64
CA LEU A 59 53.51 3.29 -5.06
C LEU A 59 52.65 4.10 -4.06
N VAL A 60 53.28 4.92 -3.24
CA VAL A 60 52.55 5.83 -2.32
C VAL A 60 51.74 6.84 -3.10
N VAL A 61 52.28 7.48 -4.14
CA VAL A 61 51.57 8.42 -4.98
C VAL A 61 50.43 7.78 -5.72
N ALA A 62 50.66 6.58 -6.30
CA ALA A 62 49.63 5.78 -6.95
C ALA A 62 48.52 5.40 -5.95
N GLY A 63 48.87 5.00 -4.74
CA GLY A 63 47.94 4.67 -3.66
C GLY A 63 47.11 5.88 -3.26
N VAL A 64 47.69 7.05 -3.09
CA VAL A 64 46.97 8.31 -2.76
C VAL A 64 46.02 8.73 -3.91
N VAL A 65 46.46 8.60 -5.15
CA VAL A 65 45.62 8.88 -6.31
C VAL A 65 44.45 7.88 -6.38
N ALA A 66 44.70 6.62 -6.17
CA ALA A 66 43.64 5.59 -6.13
C ALA A 66 42.62 5.87 -5.01
N ILE A 67 43.07 6.27 -3.82
CA ILE A 67 42.18 6.65 -2.71
C ILE A 67 41.36 7.90 -3.08
N LYS A 68 41.99 8.93 -3.67
CA LYS A 68 41.25 10.11 -4.11
C LYS A 68 40.21 9.82 -5.17
N VAL A 69 40.52 8.98 -6.15
CA VAL A 69 39.58 8.52 -7.17
C VAL A 69 38.45 7.69 -6.55
N ALA A 70 38.76 6.79 -5.61
CA ALA A 70 37.76 6.00 -4.89
C ALA A 70 36.86 6.87 -4.01
N ASN A 71 37.39 7.95 -3.41
CA ASN A 71 36.62 8.86 -2.57
C ASN A 71 35.79 9.87 -3.41
N SER A 72 36.18 10.17 -4.67
CA SER A 72 35.39 11.07 -5.52
C SER A 72 34.02 10.52 -5.87
N SER A 73 33.81 9.21 -5.78
CA SER A 73 32.49 8.55 -5.93
C SER A 73 31.78 8.27 -4.61
N ARG A 74 32.42 8.58 -3.46
CA ARG A 74 31.88 8.39 -2.11
C ARG A 74 31.52 9.74 -1.49
N THR A 75 30.59 10.43 -2.12
CA THR A 75 30.11 11.74 -1.67
C THR A 75 28.77 11.60 -0.93
N PRO A 76 28.36 12.60 -0.13
CA PRO A 76 27.04 12.65 0.47
C PRO A 76 25.92 12.48 -0.56
N GLU A 77 26.03 13.13 -1.73
CA GLU A 77 25.07 13.05 -2.83
C GLU A 77 24.98 11.62 -3.39
N ALA A 78 26.13 10.94 -3.53
CA ALA A 78 26.17 9.56 -4.03
C ALA A 78 25.43 8.61 -3.07
N GLN A 79 25.53 8.83 -1.76
CA GLN A 79 24.82 8.01 -0.77
C GLN A 79 23.32 8.27 -0.79
N VAL A 80 22.89 9.52 -0.90
CA VAL A 80 21.47 9.86 -1.04
C VAL A 80 20.92 9.30 -2.36
N ARG A 81 21.65 9.46 -3.48
CA ARG A 81 21.25 8.88 -4.76
C ARG A 81 21.12 7.37 -4.70
N GLN A 82 22.07 6.67 -4.07
CA GLN A 82 22.00 5.23 -3.88
C GLN A 82 20.75 4.81 -3.11
N TYR A 83 20.39 5.51 -2.03
CA TYR A 83 19.17 5.29 -1.27
C TYR A 83 17.92 5.51 -2.13
N LEU A 84 17.86 6.62 -2.85
CA LEU A 84 16.74 6.95 -3.73
C LEU A 84 16.62 5.99 -4.91
N ASP A 85 17.74 5.51 -5.47
CA ASP A 85 17.75 4.50 -6.53
C ASP A 85 17.11 3.17 -6.07
N LEU A 86 17.31 2.79 -4.80
CA LEU A 86 16.63 1.62 -4.21
C LEU A 86 15.12 1.83 -4.14
N LEU A 87 14.67 3.03 -3.72
CA LEU A 87 13.25 3.37 -3.68
C LEU A 87 12.65 3.43 -5.11
N ALA A 88 13.34 4.06 -6.05
CA ALA A 88 12.91 4.13 -7.44
C ALA A 88 12.80 2.72 -8.10
N ALA A 89 13.70 1.82 -7.71
CA ALA A 89 13.65 0.42 -8.15
C ALA A 89 12.53 -0.41 -7.48
N GLY A 90 11.91 0.11 -6.40
CA GLY A 90 10.91 -0.63 -5.61
C GLY A 90 11.52 -1.60 -4.60
N ASN A 91 12.79 -1.41 -4.22
CA ASN A 91 13.51 -2.27 -3.28
C ASN A 91 13.45 -1.68 -1.86
N ALA A 92 12.27 -1.77 -1.23
CA ALA A 92 12.01 -1.26 0.11
C ALA A 92 12.90 -1.90 1.17
N SER A 93 13.12 -3.21 1.05
CA SER A 93 13.93 -3.97 2.00
C SER A 93 15.38 -3.48 2.03
N ALA A 94 16.00 -3.24 0.86
CA ALA A 94 17.33 -2.70 0.78
C ALA A 94 17.40 -1.23 1.20
N ALA A 95 16.40 -0.42 0.86
CA ALA A 95 16.29 0.96 1.30
C ALA A 95 16.21 1.06 2.83
N THR A 96 15.34 0.24 3.47
CA THR A 96 15.21 0.13 4.93
C THR A 96 16.51 -0.34 5.60
N ALA A 97 17.22 -1.29 4.98
CA ALA A 97 18.51 -1.76 5.49
C ALA A 97 19.60 -0.70 5.39
N MET A 98 19.53 0.20 4.40
CA MET A 98 20.45 1.31 4.23
C MET A 98 20.15 2.48 5.16
N VAL A 99 18.87 2.83 5.30
CA VAL A 99 18.37 3.94 6.13
C VAL A 99 17.18 3.47 6.93
N ASP A 100 17.30 3.45 8.27
CA ASP A 100 16.20 3.05 9.14
C ASP A 100 15.05 4.06 8.99
N PRO A 101 13.82 3.62 8.70
CA PRO A 101 12.66 4.49 8.56
C PRO A 101 12.26 5.23 9.86
N GLY A 102 12.83 4.85 10.99
CA GLY A 102 12.56 5.51 12.28
C GLY A 102 11.19 5.19 12.87
N VAL A 103 10.48 4.21 12.33
CA VAL A 103 9.17 3.75 12.81
C VAL A 103 9.27 2.37 13.46
N ALA A 104 8.37 2.07 14.39
CA ALA A 104 8.34 0.77 15.08
C ALA A 104 8.06 -0.37 14.09
N ASN A 105 8.51 -1.59 14.41
CA ASN A 105 8.41 -2.72 13.48
C ASN A 105 6.96 -3.09 13.14
N ASP A 106 6.05 -2.95 14.09
CA ASP A 106 4.61 -3.17 13.93
C ASP A 106 3.92 -2.11 13.05
N GLN A 107 4.58 -0.99 12.80
CA GLN A 107 4.11 0.08 11.90
C GLN A 107 4.71 0.01 10.49
N ARG A 108 5.52 -1.02 10.19
CA ARG A 108 6.21 -1.18 8.89
C ARG A 108 5.44 -2.01 7.88
N THR A 109 4.16 -2.30 8.12
CA THR A 109 3.31 -3.17 7.29
C THR A 109 3.41 -2.83 5.79
N PHE A 110 3.40 -1.55 5.44
CA PHE A 110 3.43 -1.12 4.05
C PHE A 110 4.83 -0.65 3.55
N LEU A 111 5.88 -0.84 4.34
CA LEU A 111 7.26 -0.54 3.93
C LEU A 111 7.94 -1.79 3.34
N THR A 112 7.27 -2.49 2.42
CA THR A 112 7.71 -3.76 1.82
C THR A 112 7.96 -3.64 0.32
N ASP A 113 8.75 -4.59 -0.21
CA ASP A 113 9.00 -4.68 -1.66
C ASP A 113 7.72 -4.95 -2.44
N GLY A 114 6.80 -5.76 -1.88
CA GLY A 114 5.50 -6.09 -2.48
C GLY A 114 4.62 -4.85 -2.66
N VAL A 115 4.52 -4.01 -1.62
CA VAL A 115 3.76 -2.76 -1.68
C VAL A 115 4.37 -1.80 -2.71
N MET A 116 5.70 -1.62 -2.70
CA MET A 116 6.35 -0.76 -3.70
C MET A 116 6.24 -1.31 -5.12
N ALA A 117 6.21 -2.63 -5.29
CA ALA A 117 5.99 -3.25 -6.60
C ALA A 117 4.58 -3.00 -7.14
N SER A 118 3.57 -2.89 -6.25
CA SER A 118 2.18 -2.60 -6.60
C SER A 118 1.91 -1.14 -6.97
N ALA A 119 2.86 -0.23 -6.70
CA ALA A 119 2.71 1.19 -6.98
C ALA A 119 2.49 1.44 -8.48
N GLN A 120 1.43 2.17 -8.83
CA GLN A 120 1.12 2.56 -10.22
C GLN A 120 2.16 3.53 -10.79
N SER A 121 2.78 4.34 -9.93
CA SER A 121 3.89 5.21 -10.26
C SER A 121 4.86 5.23 -9.08
N ARG A 122 6.15 5.11 -9.37
CA ARG A 122 7.23 5.17 -8.39
C ARG A 122 8.02 6.46 -8.53
N LEU A 123 8.90 6.67 -7.56
CA LEU A 123 9.81 7.80 -7.50
C LEU A 123 10.71 7.89 -8.74
N VAL A 124 10.81 9.09 -9.29
CA VAL A 124 11.79 9.44 -10.33
C VAL A 124 12.70 10.54 -9.77
N ILE A 125 14.01 10.31 -9.81
CA ILE A 125 15.02 11.23 -9.28
C ILE A 125 15.40 12.20 -10.39
N GLU A 126 15.24 13.51 -10.14
CA GLU A 126 15.63 14.55 -11.10
C GLU A 126 17.02 15.12 -10.76
N ASP A 127 17.25 15.49 -9.51
CA ASP A 127 18.50 16.10 -9.09
C ASP A 127 18.84 15.77 -7.62
N VAL A 128 20.13 15.73 -7.28
CA VAL A 128 20.62 15.50 -5.92
C VAL A 128 21.83 16.40 -5.70
N VAL A 129 21.72 17.39 -4.81
CA VAL A 129 22.75 18.43 -4.57
C VAL A 129 23.04 18.54 -3.08
N ALA A 130 24.32 18.49 -2.71
CA ALA A 130 24.76 18.77 -1.34
C ALA A 130 25.07 20.26 -1.14
N ASP A 131 24.92 20.71 0.11
CA ASP A 131 25.38 22.03 0.53
C ASP A 131 26.88 22.17 0.34
N ARG A 132 27.32 23.38 -0.02
CA ARG A 132 28.73 23.71 -0.36
C ARG A 132 29.70 23.70 0.82
N ASN A 133 29.30 23.27 2.00
CA ASN A 133 30.16 23.29 3.19
C ASN A 133 31.04 22.05 3.27
N ASP A 134 32.23 22.07 2.69
CA ASP A 134 33.12 20.91 2.52
C ASP A 134 33.80 20.40 3.79
N GLU A 135 33.81 21.17 4.88
CA GLU A 135 34.52 20.82 6.11
C GLU A 135 33.63 20.19 7.20
N SER A 136 32.34 20.15 7.00
CA SER A 136 31.38 19.62 8.00
C SER A 136 31.33 18.11 8.01
N SER A 137 31.32 17.52 9.21
CA SER A 137 31.05 16.10 9.41
C SER A 137 29.55 15.75 9.20
N THR A 138 28.68 16.75 9.12
CA THR A 138 27.26 16.64 8.82
C THR A 138 26.94 17.54 7.66
N ARG A 139 26.27 17.03 6.64
CA ARG A 139 25.92 17.76 5.43
C ARG A 139 24.45 17.61 5.13
N SER A 140 23.88 18.66 4.55
CA SER A 140 22.54 18.64 4.01
C SER A 140 22.60 18.34 2.51
N VAL A 141 21.77 17.42 2.06
CA VAL A 141 21.64 17.05 0.64
C VAL A 141 20.18 17.22 0.24
N THR A 142 19.92 18.11 -0.71
CA THR A 142 18.58 18.32 -1.26
C THR A 142 18.40 17.44 -2.49
N ALA A 143 17.36 16.60 -2.48
CA ALA A 143 16.94 15.85 -3.64
C ALA A 143 15.65 16.45 -4.23
N THR A 144 15.63 16.62 -5.54
CA THR A 144 14.45 16.95 -6.33
C THR A 144 13.95 15.69 -7.02
N MET A 145 12.70 15.38 -6.80
CA MET A 145 12.08 14.12 -7.23
C MET A 145 10.69 14.36 -7.77
N GLN A 146 10.14 13.36 -8.45
CA GLN A 146 8.73 13.38 -8.87
C GLN A 146 8.09 12.00 -8.72
N VAL A 147 6.78 12.00 -8.47
CA VAL A 147 5.90 10.83 -8.54
C VAL A 147 4.70 11.20 -9.40
N ASN A 148 4.40 10.41 -10.41
CA ASN A 148 3.28 10.65 -11.34
C ASN A 148 3.27 12.07 -11.96
N GLY A 149 4.48 12.63 -12.23
CA GLY A 149 4.63 13.98 -12.78
C GLY A 149 4.54 15.11 -11.76
N GLU A 150 4.21 14.81 -10.51
CA GLU A 150 4.20 15.79 -9.42
C GLU A 150 5.58 15.88 -8.78
N ARG A 151 6.17 17.08 -8.81
CA ARG A 151 7.52 17.36 -8.33
C ARG A 151 7.50 17.80 -6.88
N PHE A 152 8.44 17.28 -6.10
CA PHE A 152 8.68 17.66 -4.73
C PHE A 152 10.18 17.63 -4.39
N THR A 153 10.57 18.23 -3.28
CA THR A 153 11.95 18.26 -2.79
C THR A 153 12.00 17.77 -1.36
N HIS A 154 13.04 16.98 -1.05
CA HIS A 154 13.32 16.55 0.32
C HIS A 154 14.78 16.85 0.68
N GLN A 155 15.02 17.24 1.94
CA GLN A 155 16.33 17.56 2.46
C GLN A 155 16.80 16.44 3.40
N PHE A 156 17.86 15.75 3.00
CA PHE A 156 18.47 14.67 3.77
C PHE A 156 19.63 15.18 4.61
N THR A 157 19.72 14.69 5.84
CA THR A 157 20.89 14.85 6.71
C THR A 157 21.84 13.67 6.47
N VAL A 158 23.08 13.95 6.07
CA VAL A 158 24.11 12.94 5.82
C VAL A 158 25.29 13.19 6.75
N THR A 159 25.70 12.18 7.50
CA THR A 159 26.81 12.29 8.47
C THR A 159 28.00 11.46 8.05
N LYS A 160 29.20 11.98 8.29
CA LYS A 160 30.44 11.26 8.06
C LYS A 160 30.61 10.18 9.13
N ALA A 161 30.71 8.93 8.71
CA ALA A 161 30.97 7.78 9.56
C ALA A 161 32.48 7.43 9.57
N LYS A 162 32.85 6.41 10.35
CA LYS A 162 34.25 5.93 10.36
C LYS A 162 34.66 5.49 8.94
N PRO A 163 35.85 5.94 8.47
CA PRO A 163 36.31 5.55 7.14
C PRO A 163 36.40 4.04 7.00
N THR A 164 35.92 3.53 5.87
CA THR A 164 36.08 2.11 5.52
C THR A 164 37.55 1.83 5.21
N MET A 165 38.10 0.75 5.76
CA MET A 165 39.54 0.41 5.67
C MET A 165 40.47 1.55 6.15
N GLY A 166 39.95 2.49 6.95
CA GLY A 166 40.73 3.60 7.53
C GLY A 166 41.07 4.75 6.58
N VAL A 167 40.73 4.65 5.28
CA VAL A 167 41.14 5.62 4.25
C VAL A 167 40.04 6.02 3.27
N LEU A 168 38.95 5.22 3.20
CA LEU A 168 37.86 5.47 2.28
C LEU A 168 36.73 6.21 3.01
N ASP A 169 36.31 7.36 2.49
CA ASP A 169 35.19 8.11 3.04
C ASP A 169 33.93 7.25 3.11
N ASN A 170 33.22 7.39 4.23
CA ASN A 170 31.97 6.72 4.49
C ASN A 170 30.94 7.72 4.98
N TRP A 171 29.85 7.89 4.25
CA TRP A 171 28.74 8.76 4.59
C TRP A 171 27.50 7.93 4.86
N GLN A 172 26.68 8.38 5.80
CA GLN A 172 25.43 7.72 6.16
C GLN A 172 24.28 8.71 6.09
N VAL A 173 23.24 8.36 5.35
CA VAL A 173 21.96 9.06 5.35
C VAL A 173 21.27 8.79 6.68
N LYS A 174 20.72 9.81 7.33
CA LYS A 174 20.09 9.73 8.65
C LYS A 174 18.58 9.78 8.59
N ASP A 175 18.02 10.44 7.58
CA ASP A 175 16.61 10.66 7.43
C ASP A 175 16.07 9.73 6.33
N ALA A 176 15.09 8.92 6.66
CA ALA A 176 14.39 8.10 5.66
C ALA A 176 13.28 8.93 4.99
N LEU A 177 13.09 8.73 3.70
CA LEU A 177 11.99 9.31 2.94
C LEU A 177 10.74 8.44 3.15
N VAL A 178 10.08 8.62 4.29
CA VAL A 178 8.87 7.87 4.68
C VAL A 178 7.77 8.86 5.04
N THR A 179 6.60 8.68 4.48
CA THR A 179 5.44 9.55 4.68
C THR A 179 4.37 8.85 5.48
N GLN A 180 3.81 9.57 6.43
CA GLN A 180 2.68 9.14 7.24
C GLN A 180 1.38 9.36 6.47
N VAL A 181 0.54 8.32 6.39
CA VAL A 181 -0.76 8.34 5.72
C VAL A 181 -1.84 7.96 6.73
N SER A 182 -2.82 8.83 6.89
CA SER A 182 -4.02 8.56 7.71
C SER A 182 -5.10 7.92 6.86
N VAL A 183 -5.59 6.74 7.26
CA VAL A 183 -6.64 5.99 6.55
C VAL A 183 -7.86 5.89 7.45
N ASP A 184 -9.02 6.38 6.96
CA ASP A 184 -10.34 6.12 7.52
C ASP A 184 -11.05 5.09 6.64
N ALA A 185 -11.60 4.03 7.25
CA ALA A 185 -12.28 2.97 6.53
C ALA A 185 -13.60 2.63 7.24
N GLN A 186 -14.67 3.28 6.79
CA GLN A 186 -16.00 3.14 7.38
C GLN A 186 -16.76 1.98 6.71
N GLY A 187 -17.19 1.01 7.53
CA GLY A 187 -17.94 -0.17 7.07
C GLY A 187 -17.08 -1.27 6.48
N TYR A 188 -15.76 -1.22 6.67
CA TYR A 188 -14.81 -2.28 6.33
C TYR A 188 -13.99 -2.70 7.54
N ALA A 189 -13.70 -4.00 7.65
CA ALA A 189 -12.84 -4.54 8.70
C ALA A 189 -11.35 -4.45 8.34
N GLN A 190 -11.04 -4.51 7.06
CA GLN A 190 -9.67 -4.56 6.52
C GLN A 190 -9.60 -3.87 5.16
N PHE A 191 -8.38 -3.45 4.81
CA PHE A 191 -8.02 -3.02 3.47
C PHE A 191 -6.66 -3.58 3.07
N THR A 192 -6.37 -3.57 1.77
CA THR A 192 -5.09 -4.02 1.22
C THR A 192 -4.44 -2.93 0.39
N VAL A 193 -3.09 -2.95 0.37
CA VAL A 193 -2.27 -2.19 -0.58
C VAL A 193 -1.25 -3.17 -1.16
N GLY A 194 -1.37 -3.46 -2.45
CA GLY A 194 -0.62 -4.56 -3.06
C GLY A 194 -1.05 -5.91 -2.47
N ASP A 195 -0.08 -6.67 -1.97
CA ASP A 195 -0.27 -7.97 -1.33
C ASP A 195 -0.30 -7.90 0.21
N GLU A 196 -0.11 -6.72 0.78
CA GLU A 196 -0.17 -6.49 2.22
C GLU A 196 -1.56 -6.05 2.66
N SER A 197 -1.97 -6.49 3.85
CA SER A 197 -3.26 -6.12 4.46
C SER A 197 -3.06 -5.45 5.81
N ALA A 198 -3.98 -4.57 6.16
CA ALA A 198 -4.07 -3.96 7.48
C ALA A 198 -5.52 -3.96 7.96
N ASP A 199 -5.68 -4.04 9.28
CA ASP A 199 -6.98 -3.85 9.90
C ASP A 199 -7.42 -2.39 9.72
N ALA A 200 -8.67 -2.21 9.34
CA ALA A 200 -9.30 -0.90 9.31
C ALA A 200 -9.41 -0.35 10.72
N PRO A 201 -9.24 0.96 10.93
CA PRO A 201 -9.44 1.55 12.24
C PRO A 201 -10.88 1.31 12.69
N LYS A 202 -11.05 0.72 13.87
CA LYS A 202 -12.37 0.61 14.50
C LYS A 202 -12.91 2.02 14.67
N LYS A 203 -14.20 2.22 14.37
CA LYS A 203 -14.89 3.51 14.41
C LYS A 203 -14.44 4.33 15.62
N GLN A 204 -13.53 5.26 15.39
CA GLN A 204 -13.16 6.23 16.41
C GLN A 204 -14.16 7.39 16.33
N VAL A 205 -14.65 7.79 17.50
CA VAL A 205 -15.63 8.88 17.65
C VAL A 205 -15.07 10.22 17.17
N THR A 206 -13.77 10.30 16.90
CA THR A 206 -13.04 11.53 16.57
C THR A 206 -12.80 11.76 15.07
N GLY A 207 -13.14 10.81 14.18
CA GLY A 207 -12.88 10.94 12.73
C GLY A 207 -11.39 10.92 12.34
N GLU A 208 -10.51 10.57 13.29
CA GLU A 208 -9.08 10.37 13.00
C GLU A 208 -8.86 8.93 12.52
N GLY A 209 -8.37 8.76 11.29
CA GLY A 209 -8.04 7.47 10.71
C GLY A 209 -6.85 6.80 11.42
N ALA A 210 -6.61 5.52 11.14
CA ALA A 210 -5.38 4.86 11.55
C ALA A 210 -4.21 5.35 10.70
N THR A 211 -3.04 5.42 11.33
CA THR A 211 -1.82 5.92 10.70
C THR A 211 -0.97 4.78 10.18
N PHE A 212 -0.55 4.88 8.92
CA PHE A 212 0.34 3.96 8.24
C PHE A 212 1.50 4.73 7.60
N PHE A 213 2.58 4.01 7.28
CA PHE A 213 3.79 4.59 6.72
C PHE A 213 4.09 4.00 5.34
N PHE A 214 4.44 4.87 4.39
CA PHE A 214 4.73 4.52 3.01
C PHE A 214 5.99 5.19 2.51
N TYR A 215 6.68 4.55 1.59
CA TYR A 215 7.63 5.21 0.69
C TYR A 215 6.86 5.97 -0.41
N PRO A 216 7.46 7.01 -1.03
CA PRO A 216 6.79 7.76 -2.10
C PRO A 216 6.38 6.88 -3.28
N GLY A 217 5.14 7.05 -3.72
CA GLY A 217 4.55 6.30 -4.83
C GLY A 217 3.06 6.61 -5.00
N VAL A 218 2.44 6.06 -6.03
CA VAL A 218 0.98 6.10 -6.21
C VAL A 218 0.43 4.73 -5.87
N TYR A 219 -0.37 4.65 -4.81
CA TYR A 219 -0.89 3.40 -4.27
C TYR A 219 -2.40 3.31 -4.38
N THR A 220 -2.89 2.09 -4.58
CA THR A 220 -4.33 1.79 -4.54
C THR A 220 -4.65 1.08 -3.24
N PHE A 221 -5.51 1.71 -2.46
CA PHE A 221 -6.10 1.17 -1.23
C PHE A 221 -7.38 0.45 -1.60
N THR A 222 -7.42 -0.85 -1.39
CA THR A 222 -8.57 -1.69 -1.75
C THR A 222 -9.22 -2.20 -0.47
N PRO A 223 -10.43 -1.73 -0.12
CA PRO A 223 -11.12 -2.25 1.04
C PRO A 223 -11.56 -3.70 0.81
N VAL A 224 -11.53 -4.50 1.87
CA VAL A 224 -12.03 -5.88 1.83
C VAL A 224 -13.50 -5.88 2.19
N ALA A 225 -14.37 -6.20 1.23
CA ALA A 225 -15.81 -6.26 1.46
C ALA A 225 -16.14 -7.28 2.57
N PRO A 226 -16.83 -6.85 3.65
CA PRO A 226 -17.14 -7.75 4.78
C PRO A 226 -18.23 -8.78 4.45
N SER A 227 -18.98 -8.56 3.38
CA SER A 227 -20.06 -9.43 2.95
C SER A 227 -20.40 -9.20 1.48
N GLU A 228 -21.24 -10.07 0.90
CA GLU A 228 -21.77 -9.94 -0.46
C GLU A 228 -22.69 -8.73 -0.69
N TYR A 229 -23.05 -7.99 0.37
CA TYR A 229 -23.95 -6.84 0.36
C TYR A 229 -23.20 -5.50 0.24
N VAL A 230 -21.88 -5.53 0.38
CA VAL A 230 -21.00 -4.34 0.40
C VAL A 230 -20.03 -4.39 -0.77
N ASP A 231 -19.94 -3.31 -1.53
CA ASP A 231 -18.99 -3.21 -2.62
C ASP A 231 -17.60 -2.83 -2.10
N SER A 232 -16.56 -3.34 -2.76
CA SER A 232 -15.17 -2.93 -2.56
C SER A 232 -14.82 -1.88 -3.60
N THR A 233 -14.79 -0.61 -3.20
CA THR A 233 -14.41 0.50 -4.10
C THR A 233 -13.00 0.98 -3.79
N PRO A 234 -12.00 0.66 -4.64
CA PRO A 234 -10.63 1.07 -4.41
C PRO A 234 -10.44 2.58 -4.54
N VAL A 235 -9.53 3.14 -3.73
CA VAL A 235 -9.11 4.55 -3.78
C VAL A 235 -7.62 4.62 -4.09
N THR A 236 -7.24 5.43 -5.08
CA THR A 236 -5.84 5.62 -5.48
C THR A 236 -5.33 6.98 -5.01
N VAL A 237 -4.18 6.97 -4.33
CA VAL A 237 -3.59 8.16 -3.70
C VAL A 237 -2.12 8.29 -4.07
N ALA A 238 -1.67 9.51 -4.35
CA ALA A 238 -0.26 9.85 -4.48
C ALA A 238 0.33 10.16 -3.09
N VAL A 239 1.32 9.37 -2.68
CA VAL A 239 2.10 9.58 -1.47
C VAL A 239 3.44 10.20 -1.89
N LEU A 240 3.69 11.43 -1.46
CA LEU A 240 4.91 12.20 -1.70
C LEU A 240 5.66 12.40 -0.38
N ASP A 241 6.35 13.51 -0.20
CA ASP A 241 6.88 13.94 1.11
C ASP A 241 5.74 14.39 2.05
N VAL A 242 4.65 14.88 1.46
CA VAL A 242 3.36 15.11 2.13
C VAL A 242 2.26 14.43 1.34
N VAL A 243 1.21 13.96 2.00
CA VAL A 243 0.07 13.33 1.32
C VAL A 243 -0.87 14.40 0.79
N HIS A 244 -1.21 14.31 -0.49
CA HIS A 244 -2.29 15.12 -1.06
C HIS A 244 -3.63 14.49 -0.66
N ARG A 245 -4.38 15.18 0.19
CA ARG A 245 -5.68 14.72 0.67
C ARG A 245 -6.66 14.54 -0.48
N THR A 246 -7.32 13.40 -0.52
CA THR A 246 -8.35 13.10 -1.53
C THR A 246 -9.70 13.73 -1.19
N ASN A 247 -9.90 14.20 0.05
CA ASN A 247 -11.18 14.69 0.55
C ASN A 247 -11.26 16.21 0.56
N THR A 248 -12.30 16.73 -0.13
CA THR A 248 -12.72 18.14 -0.11
C THR A 248 -13.68 18.46 1.06
N ASP A 249 -14.15 17.45 1.80
CA ASP A 249 -15.29 17.58 2.73
C ASP A 249 -14.88 17.78 4.21
N GLY A 250 -13.62 18.15 4.47
CA GLY A 250 -13.18 18.47 5.84
C GLY A 250 -12.86 17.26 6.73
N ASP A 251 -12.80 16.04 6.17
CA ASP A 251 -12.32 14.85 6.85
C ASP A 251 -10.82 14.98 7.14
N ALA A 252 -10.41 14.58 8.35
CA ALA A 252 -9.01 14.69 8.79
C ALA A 252 -8.11 13.59 8.20
N SER A 253 -8.67 12.57 7.53
CA SER A 253 -7.94 11.47 6.94
C SER A 253 -7.41 11.79 5.54
N ASP A 254 -6.25 11.22 5.20
CA ASP A 254 -5.64 11.35 3.86
C ASP A 254 -6.32 10.41 2.84
N VAL A 255 -6.79 9.25 3.31
CA VAL A 255 -7.51 8.23 2.54
C VAL A 255 -8.82 7.92 3.23
N SER A 256 -9.94 8.05 2.52
CA SER A 256 -11.26 7.67 3.00
C SER A 256 -11.83 6.54 2.17
N LEU A 257 -12.08 5.40 2.82
CA LEU A 257 -12.71 4.22 2.27
C LEU A 257 -14.12 4.12 2.87
N LEU A 258 -15.14 4.46 2.08
CA LEU A 258 -16.53 4.46 2.52
C LEU A 258 -17.27 3.28 1.89
N ALA A 259 -17.88 2.44 2.73
CA ALA A 259 -18.69 1.32 2.26
C ALA A 259 -19.90 1.79 1.46
N THR A 260 -20.09 1.18 0.31
CA THR A 260 -21.27 1.35 -0.53
C THR A 260 -22.03 0.04 -0.62
N TYR A 261 -23.35 0.14 -0.65
CA TYR A 261 -24.22 -1.03 -0.67
C TYR A 261 -24.68 -1.34 -2.10
N ASN A 262 -24.68 -2.62 -2.44
CA ASN A 262 -25.01 -3.10 -3.77
C ASN A 262 -26.47 -3.58 -3.91
N ASN A 263 -26.80 -4.14 -5.07
CA ASN A 263 -28.14 -4.63 -5.34
C ASN A 263 -28.54 -5.85 -4.48
N ASN A 264 -27.58 -6.66 -4.02
CA ASN A 264 -27.89 -7.79 -3.14
C ASN A 264 -28.52 -7.32 -1.83
N LEU A 265 -28.07 -6.16 -1.30
CA LEU A 265 -28.69 -5.57 -0.11
C LEU A 265 -30.13 -5.10 -0.38
N LYS A 266 -30.40 -4.53 -1.55
CA LYS A 266 -31.78 -4.13 -1.96
C LYS A 266 -32.69 -5.33 -2.09
N ASP A 267 -32.19 -6.42 -2.67
CA ASP A 267 -32.96 -7.67 -2.82
C ASP A 267 -33.21 -8.32 -1.45
N ALA A 268 -32.23 -8.30 -0.56
CA ALA A 268 -32.40 -8.76 0.83
C ALA A 268 -33.43 -7.91 1.60
N ALA A 269 -33.43 -6.57 1.40
CA ALA A 269 -34.40 -5.68 1.98
C ALA A 269 -35.83 -5.97 1.45
N LEU A 270 -35.97 -6.26 0.14
CA LEU A 270 -37.27 -6.66 -0.44
C LEU A 270 -37.77 -7.99 0.14
N GLU A 271 -36.87 -8.99 0.26
CA GLU A 271 -37.22 -10.29 0.87
C GLU A 271 -37.68 -10.13 2.33
N ALA A 272 -36.90 -9.38 3.12
CA ALA A 272 -37.22 -9.10 4.52
C ALA A 272 -38.54 -8.32 4.64
N GLY A 273 -38.72 -7.29 3.82
CA GLY A 273 -39.92 -6.47 3.79
C GLY A 273 -41.16 -7.27 3.43
N THR A 274 -41.07 -8.13 2.42
CA THR A 274 -42.19 -9.01 2.01
C THR A 274 -42.63 -9.93 3.16
N LYS A 275 -41.67 -10.56 3.86
CA LYS A 275 -41.97 -11.43 5.03
C LYS A 275 -42.69 -10.68 6.15
N ILE A 276 -42.27 -9.43 6.43
CA ILE A 276 -42.93 -8.61 7.44
C ILE A 276 -44.33 -8.23 7.04
N VAL A 277 -44.54 -7.81 5.79
CA VAL A 277 -45.87 -7.43 5.27
C VAL A 277 -46.81 -8.64 5.34
N ASP A 278 -46.36 -9.83 4.92
CA ASP A 278 -47.15 -11.07 5.02
C ASP A 278 -47.52 -11.44 6.46
N SER A 279 -46.55 -11.26 7.40
CA SER A 279 -46.80 -11.47 8.82
C SER A 279 -47.87 -10.53 9.35
N CYS A 280 -47.82 -9.24 8.98
CA CYS A 280 -48.81 -8.24 9.37
C CYS A 280 -50.18 -8.43 8.74
N ALA A 281 -50.26 -9.13 7.60
CA ALA A 281 -51.52 -9.46 6.90
C ALA A 281 -52.24 -10.70 7.45
N SER A 282 -51.95 -11.10 8.69
CA SER A 282 -52.57 -12.21 9.38
C SER A 282 -53.16 -11.83 10.72
N ILE A 283 -54.12 -12.59 11.23
CA ILE A 283 -54.66 -12.42 12.59
C ILE A 283 -54.24 -13.65 13.41
N PRO A 284 -53.55 -13.49 14.53
CA PRO A 284 -53.21 -12.23 15.27
C PRO A 284 -51.89 -11.58 14.86
N GLY A 285 -51.24 -11.94 13.73
CA GLY A 285 -49.95 -11.35 13.30
C GLY A 285 -49.96 -9.84 13.20
N ASN A 286 -51.10 -9.22 12.84
CA ASN A 286 -51.33 -7.78 12.81
C ASN A 286 -51.06 -7.08 14.16
N GLN A 287 -51.13 -7.80 15.28
CA GLN A 287 -50.86 -7.27 16.61
C GLN A 287 -49.36 -7.13 16.93
N ASN A 288 -48.49 -7.58 16.04
CA ASN A 288 -47.05 -7.33 16.21
C ASN A 288 -46.76 -5.81 16.22
N SER A 289 -45.94 -5.39 17.19
CA SER A 289 -45.62 -3.97 17.40
C SER A 289 -44.91 -3.30 16.22
N VAL A 290 -44.29 -4.08 15.33
CA VAL A 290 -43.67 -3.57 14.09
C VAL A 290 -44.70 -3.24 13.01
N CYS A 291 -45.94 -3.81 13.07
CA CYS A 291 -46.97 -3.58 12.05
C CYS A 291 -47.56 -2.17 12.15
N PRO A 292 -48.17 -1.66 11.05
CA PRO A 292 -48.80 -0.33 11.08
C PRO A 292 -49.84 -0.23 12.19
N PHE A 293 -49.79 0.85 12.97
CA PHE A 293 -50.74 1.09 14.09
C PHE A 293 -52.19 0.99 13.65
N ALA A 294 -52.51 1.43 12.42
CA ALA A 294 -53.87 1.41 11.91
C ALA A 294 -54.47 0.00 11.82
N ILE A 295 -53.69 -1.07 11.69
CA ILE A 295 -54.13 -2.46 11.64
C ILE A 295 -53.97 -3.21 12.97
N GLN A 296 -53.30 -2.64 13.97
CA GLN A 296 -53.18 -3.18 15.33
C GLN A 296 -54.46 -2.93 16.12
N SER A 297 -55.57 -3.51 15.70
CA SER A 297 -56.88 -3.29 16.32
C SER A 297 -57.57 -4.61 16.63
N ASP A 298 -58.05 -4.75 17.86
CA ASP A 298 -58.89 -5.93 18.28
C ASP A 298 -60.22 -5.98 17.54
N ALA A 299 -60.65 -4.86 16.92
CA ALA A 299 -61.84 -4.81 16.08
C ALA A 299 -61.62 -5.33 14.65
N LEU A 300 -60.35 -5.68 14.30
CA LEU A 300 -60.03 -6.21 12.98
C LEU A 300 -60.54 -7.65 12.85
N THR A 301 -61.34 -7.90 11.83
CA THR A 301 -61.94 -9.24 11.54
C THR A 301 -61.37 -9.92 10.32
N ALA A 302 -60.83 -9.14 9.39
CA ALA A 302 -60.12 -9.63 8.21
C ALA A 302 -59.07 -8.65 7.75
N ILE A 303 -57.96 -9.15 7.23
CA ILE A 303 -56.87 -8.39 6.62
C ILE A 303 -56.28 -9.14 5.46
N SER A 304 -55.90 -8.39 4.43
CA SER A 304 -55.14 -8.92 3.28
C SER A 304 -54.22 -7.83 2.73
N VAL A 305 -53.17 -8.23 2.02
CA VAL A 305 -52.33 -7.30 1.27
C VAL A 305 -52.99 -6.98 -0.06
N LYS A 306 -53.23 -5.71 -0.33
CA LYS A 306 -53.70 -5.20 -1.62
C LYS A 306 -52.56 -4.87 -2.55
N THR A 307 -51.51 -4.19 -2.00
CA THR A 307 -50.31 -3.84 -2.75
C THR A 307 -49.07 -4.23 -1.96
N MET A 308 -48.24 -5.10 -2.57
CA MET A 308 -46.95 -5.50 -2.05
C MET A 308 -45.86 -4.68 -2.71
N PRO A 309 -44.79 -4.29 -2.02
CA PRO A 309 -43.65 -3.65 -2.67
C PRO A 309 -42.97 -4.63 -3.64
N THR A 310 -42.72 -4.19 -4.86
CA THR A 310 -42.02 -4.96 -5.88
C THR A 310 -40.54 -4.66 -5.96
N TYR A 311 -40.11 -3.59 -5.30
CA TYR A 311 -38.75 -3.16 -5.11
C TYR A 311 -38.66 -2.27 -3.86
N MET A 312 -37.44 -2.13 -3.32
CA MET A 312 -37.14 -1.24 -2.21
C MET A 312 -36.21 -0.14 -2.72
N GLU A 313 -36.60 1.13 -2.50
CA GLU A 313 -35.79 2.28 -2.87
C GLU A 313 -34.91 2.71 -1.71
N PRO A 314 -33.61 2.93 -1.91
CA PRO A 314 -32.79 3.54 -0.88
C PRO A 314 -33.23 4.98 -0.62
N LEU A 315 -33.22 5.41 0.64
CA LEU A 315 -33.50 6.80 0.99
C LEU A 315 -32.33 7.69 0.53
N LYS A 316 -32.64 8.84 -0.04
CA LYS A 316 -31.62 9.79 -0.51
C LYS A 316 -30.70 10.31 0.59
N THR A 317 -31.22 10.36 1.82
CA THR A 317 -30.51 10.87 3.00
C THR A 317 -29.79 9.80 3.78
N ASP A 318 -30.09 8.53 3.54
CA ASP A 318 -29.50 7.38 4.20
C ASP A 318 -29.44 6.17 3.25
N PRO A 319 -28.27 5.87 2.65
CA PRO A 319 -28.11 4.74 1.74
C PRO A 319 -28.36 3.37 2.37
N GLY A 320 -28.31 3.29 3.71
CA GLY A 320 -28.61 2.06 4.47
C GLY A 320 -30.09 1.88 4.83
N ALA A 321 -30.95 2.87 4.49
CA ALA A 321 -32.37 2.79 4.71
C ALA A 321 -33.13 2.62 3.40
N PHE A 322 -34.11 1.71 3.38
CA PHE A 322 -34.89 1.35 2.21
C PHE A 322 -36.37 1.57 2.48
N GLN A 323 -37.12 1.98 1.45
CA GLN A 323 -38.55 2.20 1.54
C GLN A 323 -39.33 1.47 0.44
N GLY A 324 -40.55 1.03 0.79
CA GLY A 324 -41.48 0.40 -0.15
C GLY A 324 -42.93 0.72 0.21
N HIS A 325 -43.77 0.96 -0.80
CA HIS A 325 -45.19 1.24 -0.59
C HIS A 325 -45.95 -0.06 -0.36
N VAL A 326 -46.83 -0.05 0.66
CA VAL A 326 -47.70 -1.18 1.05
C VAL A 326 -49.10 -0.69 1.24
N THR A 327 -50.08 -1.40 0.71
CA THR A 327 -51.52 -1.18 0.98
C THR A 327 -52.12 -2.44 1.55
N PHE A 328 -52.69 -2.35 2.74
CA PHE A 328 -53.53 -3.40 3.32
C PHE A 328 -54.99 -3.10 3.09
N THR A 329 -55.83 -4.14 2.82
CA THR A 329 -57.25 -4.08 2.91
C THR A 329 -57.68 -4.67 4.24
N ALA A 330 -58.27 -3.85 5.11
CA ALA A 330 -58.64 -4.20 6.48
C ALA A 330 -60.12 -4.06 6.73
N THR A 331 -60.75 -5.08 7.32
CA THR A 331 -62.18 -5.08 7.68
C THR A 331 -62.34 -5.05 9.21
N TYR A 332 -63.16 -4.15 9.70
CA TYR A 332 -63.40 -3.92 11.11
C TYR A 332 -64.87 -4.14 11.48
N SER A 333 -65.11 -4.64 12.69
CA SER A 333 -66.46 -4.99 13.20
C SER A 333 -66.92 -4.08 14.37
N ASN A 334 -66.24 -3.02 14.68
CA ASN A 334 -66.58 -2.19 15.85
C ASN A 334 -67.58 -1.10 15.47
N LYS A 335 -68.81 -1.23 15.95
CA LYS A 335 -69.88 -0.25 15.74
C LYS A 335 -69.60 1.14 16.27
N TYR A 336 -68.70 1.31 17.24
CA TYR A 336 -68.51 2.58 17.93
C TYR A 336 -67.45 3.48 17.31
N TYR A 337 -66.49 2.84 16.60
CA TYR A 337 -65.31 3.59 16.08
C TYR A 337 -65.02 3.33 14.59
N MET A 338 -65.22 2.10 14.12
CA MET A 338 -64.90 1.74 12.74
C MET A 338 -65.66 0.46 12.35
N GLU A 339 -66.57 0.55 11.37
CA GLU A 339 -67.20 -0.60 10.77
C GLU A 339 -67.00 -0.59 9.27
N GLY A 340 -66.72 -1.74 8.69
CA GLY A 340 -66.54 -1.90 7.24
C GLY A 340 -65.12 -2.13 6.79
N THR A 341 -64.95 -2.22 5.49
CA THR A 341 -63.67 -2.47 4.84
C THR A 341 -63.06 -1.18 4.31
N ARG A 342 -61.75 -0.99 4.54
CA ARG A 342 -61.02 0.13 4.03
C ARG A 342 -59.59 -0.23 3.68
N ASP A 343 -58.97 0.53 2.82
CA ASP A 343 -57.57 0.44 2.51
C ASP A 343 -56.71 1.25 3.52
N VAL A 344 -55.61 0.66 3.90
CA VAL A 344 -54.57 1.28 4.79
C VAL A 344 -53.30 1.36 4.01
N ASP A 345 -53.02 2.58 3.52
CA ASP A 345 -51.77 2.89 2.80
C ASP A 345 -50.68 3.26 3.78
N THR A 346 -49.49 2.73 3.58
CA THR A 346 -48.32 2.97 4.44
C THR A 346 -47.03 2.78 3.66
N VAL A 347 -45.94 3.29 4.21
CA VAL A 347 -44.61 3.12 3.69
C VAL A 347 -43.82 2.22 4.66
N LEU A 348 -43.43 1.05 4.21
CA LEU A 348 -42.48 0.20 4.92
C LEU A 348 -41.08 0.80 4.83
N ILE A 349 -40.38 0.92 5.95
CA ILE A 349 -39.01 1.39 6.05
C ILE A 349 -38.18 0.31 6.72
N LEU A 350 -37.06 -0.01 6.10
CA LEU A 350 -36.07 -0.98 6.58
C LEU A 350 -34.73 -0.27 6.70
N ASP A 351 -34.22 -0.13 7.93
CA ASP A 351 -32.91 0.44 8.20
C ASP A 351 -31.91 -0.69 8.51
N VAL A 352 -30.77 -0.75 7.82
CA VAL A 352 -29.70 -1.71 8.15
C VAL A 352 -29.20 -1.47 9.57
N GLN A 353 -28.84 -2.55 10.24
CA GLN A 353 -28.21 -2.47 11.54
C GLN A 353 -26.70 -2.66 11.41
N PHE A 354 -25.96 -2.03 12.32
CA PHE A 354 -24.51 -2.15 12.39
C PHE A 354 -24.13 -2.84 13.70
N ASP A 355 -23.02 -3.55 13.64
CA ASP A 355 -22.38 -4.12 14.84
C ASP A 355 -21.58 -3.06 15.62
N SER A 356 -20.89 -3.51 16.68
CA SER A 356 -20.04 -2.63 17.52
C SER A 356 -18.85 -2.03 16.77
N ASP A 357 -18.40 -2.67 15.71
CA ASP A 357 -17.26 -2.24 14.91
C ASP A 357 -17.70 -1.36 13.71
N GLY A 358 -19.02 -1.13 13.55
CA GLY A 358 -19.59 -0.32 12.49
C GLY A 358 -19.75 -1.05 11.16
N LEU A 359 -19.64 -2.37 11.17
CA LEU A 359 -19.87 -3.21 9.99
C LEU A 359 -21.36 -3.54 9.86
N LEU A 360 -21.80 -3.84 8.62
CA LEU A 360 -23.16 -4.32 8.37
C LEU A 360 -23.43 -5.58 9.22
N LYS A 361 -24.42 -5.51 10.10
CA LYS A 361 -24.80 -6.62 10.96
C LYS A 361 -25.56 -7.68 10.17
N LEU A 362 -25.09 -8.92 10.28
CA LEU A 362 -25.73 -10.08 9.69
C LEU A 362 -26.34 -10.96 10.79
N ASP A 363 -27.44 -11.65 10.46
CA ASP A 363 -28.04 -12.67 11.29
C ASP A 363 -27.27 -14.00 11.22
N GLN A 364 -27.80 -15.07 11.87
CA GLN A 364 -27.16 -16.39 11.90
C GLN A 364 -27.12 -17.09 10.53
N ASP A 365 -27.99 -16.69 9.62
CA ASP A 365 -28.07 -17.21 8.24
C ASP A 365 -27.23 -16.36 7.27
N GLY A 366 -26.48 -15.36 7.76
CA GLY A 366 -25.67 -14.47 6.96
C GLY A 366 -26.48 -13.39 6.23
N LYS A 367 -27.74 -13.17 6.61
CA LYS A 367 -28.58 -12.12 6.01
C LYS A 367 -28.49 -10.82 6.81
N PRO A 368 -28.67 -9.64 6.13
CA PRO A 368 -28.65 -8.36 6.80
C PRO A 368 -29.75 -8.23 7.85
N ASP A 369 -29.39 -7.74 9.03
CA ASP A 369 -30.34 -7.43 10.09
C ASP A 369 -30.95 -6.03 9.83
N PHE A 370 -32.28 -5.97 9.81
CA PHE A 370 -33.01 -4.73 9.53
C PHE A 370 -33.86 -4.30 10.72
N ARG A 371 -33.80 -3.02 11.08
CA ARG A 371 -34.80 -2.41 11.90
C ARG A 371 -35.99 -2.03 11.00
N VAL A 372 -37.19 -2.48 11.38
CA VAL A 372 -38.40 -2.30 10.60
C VAL A 372 -39.28 -1.25 11.21
N SER A 373 -39.84 -0.38 10.38
CA SER A 373 -40.88 0.58 10.77
C SER A 373 -41.85 0.84 9.61
N PHE A 374 -43.01 1.37 9.95
CA PHE A 374 -43.99 1.82 8.96
C PHE A 374 -44.29 3.31 9.19
N ALA A 375 -44.15 4.09 8.14
CA ALA A 375 -44.54 5.51 8.12
C ALA A 375 -45.99 5.66 7.64
N ARG A 376 -46.59 6.76 8.09
CA ARG A 376 -47.96 7.13 7.68
C ARG A 376 -47.95 7.74 6.30
#